data_3d1c8499b5b02a62b4b96025e20c1dd4
#
_entry.id   3d1c8499b5b02a62b4b96025e20c1dd4
#
_cell.length_a   1.000
_cell.length_b   1.000
_cell.length_c   1.000
_cell.angle_alpha   90.00
_cell.angle_beta   90.00
_cell.angle_gamma   90.00
#
_symmetry.space_group_name_H-M   'P 1'
#
loop_
_entity.id
_entity.type
_entity.pdbx_description
1 polymer ?
#
loop_
_entity_poly.entity_id
_entity_poly.type
_entity_poly.pdbx_seq_one_letter_code
_entity_poly.pdbx_strand_id
1 'polypeptide(L)'
;IGQPPSTVISGSDIIDGTVDTADLAANAVTTVKIADLNVTEGKIAGGAVTLTKAANAVKAYDFSFAMGYDADGAEIDLVVQEYGWLLLPRDITFEDVLGYAETAPTGANLIFDIRINGTTIFSTLPEIDAGSNADDNNHVFSTTTASAGDRISFHVTQIGSTVAGSGLMVAVKARQT
;
A
#
# COMPACT_ATOMS: atom_id res chain seq x y z
N ILE A 1 -56.73 0.44 38.01
CA ILE A 1 -56.54 -0.10 36.66
C ILE A 1 -55.07 -0.51 36.62
N GLY A 2 -54.86 -1.86 36.74
CA GLY A 2 -53.51 -2.44 36.73
C GLY A 2 -52.82 -2.16 35.42
N GLN A 3 -51.56 -1.76 35.49
CA GLN A 3 -50.67 -1.70 34.30
C GLN A 3 -50.68 -3.08 33.68
N PRO A 4 -50.87 -3.25 32.36
CA PRO A 4 -50.76 -4.55 31.74
C PRO A 4 -49.37 -5.12 32.04
N PRO A 5 -49.25 -6.40 32.27
CA PRO A 5 -47.93 -7.00 32.51
C PRO A 5 -47.01 -6.64 31.34
N SER A 6 -45.83 -6.13 31.66
CA SER A 6 -44.81 -5.88 30.62
C SER A 6 -44.50 -7.23 29.97
N THR A 7 -45.05 -7.46 28.79
CA THR A 7 -44.78 -8.67 28.03
C THR A 7 -43.34 -8.56 27.56
N VAL A 8 -42.45 -9.27 28.25
CA VAL A 8 -41.09 -9.45 27.75
C VAL A 8 -41.20 -10.35 26.54
N ILE A 9 -40.98 -9.81 25.35
CA ILE A 9 -40.89 -10.62 24.14
C ILE A 9 -39.59 -11.42 24.17
N SER A 10 -39.74 -12.73 24.25
CA SER A 10 -38.60 -13.66 24.17
C SER A 10 -38.31 -14.05 22.73
N GLY A 11 -37.14 -14.64 22.46
CA GLY A 11 -36.80 -15.11 21.11
C GLY A 11 -37.79 -16.15 20.55
N SER A 12 -38.51 -16.89 21.42
CA SER A 12 -39.53 -17.84 21.00
C SER A 12 -40.86 -17.20 20.59
N ASP A 13 -41.06 -15.92 20.90
CA ASP A 13 -42.25 -15.16 20.50
C ASP A 13 -42.10 -14.51 19.11
N ILE A 14 -40.90 -14.57 18.52
CA ILE A 14 -40.58 -14.09 17.20
C ILE A 14 -40.56 -15.26 16.24
N ILE A 15 -41.47 -15.26 15.28
CA ILE A 15 -41.51 -16.31 14.24
C ILE A 15 -40.40 -16.01 13.22
N ASP A 16 -39.64 -17.03 12.84
CA ASP A 16 -38.57 -16.89 11.83
C ASP A 16 -39.10 -16.28 10.52
N GLY A 17 -38.39 -15.25 10.04
CA GLY A 17 -38.71 -14.54 8.79
C GLY A 17 -39.84 -13.50 8.93
N THR A 18 -40.34 -13.20 10.14
CA THR A 18 -41.38 -12.18 10.35
C THR A 18 -40.82 -10.78 10.67
N VAL A 19 -39.54 -10.67 11.00
CA VAL A 19 -38.86 -9.38 11.17
C VAL A 19 -38.17 -9.02 9.86
N ASP A 20 -38.69 -8.04 9.16
CA ASP A 20 -38.11 -7.53 7.92
C ASP A 20 -37.40 -6.18 8.10
N THR A 21 -36.89 -5.61 7.00
CA THR A 21 -36.14 -4.34 7.04
C THR A 21 -36.99 -3.16 7.50
N ALA A 22 -38.32 -3.19 7.33
CA ALA A 22 -39.21 -2.11 7.76
C ALA A 22 -39.42 -2.12 9.27
N ASP A 23 -39.26 -3.28 9.91
CA ASP A 23 -39.39 -3.46 11.36
C ASP A 23 -38.14 -2.99 12.13
N LEU A 24 -37.02 -2.78 11.41
CA LEU A 24 -35.75 -2.35 11.98
C LEU A 24 -35.50 -0.86 11.71
N ALA A 25 -35.52 -0.03 12.73
CA ALA A 25 -35.16 1.38 12.60
C ALA A 25 -33.68 1.50 12.11
N ALA A 26 -33.37 2.62 11.47
CA ALA A 26 -31.99 2.92 11.08
C ALA A 26 -31.07 2.82 12.32
N ASN A 27 -29.93 2.13 12.17
CA ASN A 27 -28.96 1.86 13.25
C ASN A 27 -29.48 0.97 14.41
N ALA A 28 -30.63 0.30 14.25
CA ALA A 28 -31.15 -0.63 15.28
C ALA A 28 -30.17 -1.79 15.58
N VAL A 29 -29.41 -2.24 14.57
CA VAL A 29 -28.36 -3.27 14.72
C VAL A 29 -27.01 -2.55 14.87
N THR A 30 -26.51 -2.52 16.11
CA THR A 30 -25.20 -1.94 16.43
C THR A 30 -24.14 -3.04 16.54
N THR A 31 -22.87 -2.66 16.59
CA THR A 31 -21.72 -3.58 16.68
C THR A 31 -21.88 -4.56 17.85
N VAL A 32 -22.35 -4.11 19.02
CA VAL A 32 -22.53 -4.96 20.21
C VAL A 32 -23.66 -5.99 20.07
N LYS A 33 -24.54 -5.83 19.06
CA LYS A 33 -25.63 -6.78 18.77
C LYS A 33 -25.22 -7.86 17.77
N ILE A 34 -24.05 -7.70 17.16
CA ILE A 34 -23.45 -8.70 16.28
C ILE A 34 -22.29 -9.31 17.05
N ALA A 35 -22.46 -10.51 17.59
CA ALA A 35 -21.36 -11.20 18.26
C ALA A 35 -20.25 -11.54 17.25
N ASP A 36 -19.01 -11.63 17.74
CA ASP A 36 -17.85 -11.99 16.94
C ASP A 36 -18.10 -13.29 16.15
N LEU A 37 -17.64 -13.34 14.91
CA LEU A 37 -17.81 -14.45 13.97
C LEU A 37 -19.24 -14.70 13.47
N ASN A 38 -20.23 -13.92 13.85
CA ASN A 38 -21.61 -14.12 13.38
C ASN A 38 -21.84 -13.67 11.93
N VAL A 39 -20.99 -12.77 11.39
CA VAL A 39 -21.01 -12.40 9.97
C VAL A 39 -20.00 -13.28 9.23
N THR A 40 -20.46 -14.38 8.68
CA THR A 40 -19.65 -15.32 7.88
C THR A 40 -19.62 -14.90 6.40
N GLU A 41 -18.68 -15.46 5.63
CA GLU A 41 -18.55 -15.20 4.19
C GLU A 41 -19.88 -15.37 3.44
N GLY A 42 -20.64 -16.44 3.72
CA GLY A 42 -21.93 -16.70 3.07
C GLY A 42 -23.02 -15.67 3.38
N LYS A 43 -22.82 -14.79 4.36
CA LYS A 43 -23.75 -13.69 4.70
C LYS A 43 -23.36 -12.36 4.04
N ILE A 44 -22.23 -12.33 3.36
CA ILE A 44 -21.74 -11.17 2.61
C ILE A 44 -21.91 -11.48 1.14
N ALA A 45 -22.83 -10.79 0.47
CA ALA A 45 -23.03 -10.97 -0.96
C ALA A 45 -21.75 -10.62 -1.75
N GLY A 46 -21.49 -11.31 -2.85
CA GLY A 46 -20.38 -10.99 -3.74
C GLY A 46 -20.39 -9.50 -4.13
N GLY A 47 -19.27 -8.82 -3.98
CA GLY A 47 -19.16 -7.39 -4.26
C GLY A 47 -19.74 -6.44 -3.18
N ALA A 48 -20.32 -6.96 -2.08
CA ALA A 48 -20.86 -6.11 -1.02
C ALA A 48 -19.77 -5.33 -0.25
N VAL A 49 -18.53 -5.85 -0.20
CA VAL A 49 -17.35 -5.15 0.30
C VAL A 49 -16.57 -4.60 -0.89
N THR A 50 -16.74 -3.33 -1.15
CA THR A 50 -16.00 -2.60 -2.21
C THR A 50 -14.65 -2.10 -1.68
N LEU A 51 -13.74 -1.71 -2.57
CA LEU A 51 -12.46 -1.08 -2.20
C LEU A 51 -12.65 0.14 -1.29
N THR A 52 -13.73 0.91 -1.50
CA THR A 52 -14.05 2.08 -0.65
C THR A 52 -14.36 1.69 0.80
N LYS A 53 -14.92 0.49 1.03
CA LYS A 53 -15.27 -0.03 2.36
C LYS A 53 -14.16 -0.88 2.99
N ALA A 54 -13.17 -1.27 2.20
CA ALA A 54 -12.06 -2.06 2.67
C ALA A 54 -11.04 -1.20 3.44
N ALA A 55 -10.45 -1.75 4.50
CA ALA A 55 -9.34 -1.11 5.19
C ALA A 55 -8.10 -1.01 4.28
N ASN A 56 -7.24 -0.02 4.51
CA ASN A 56 -6.05 0.20 3.67
C ASN A 56 -5.15 -1.04 3.59
N ALA A 57 -5.04 -1.82 4.67
CA ALA A 57 -4.23 -3.05 4.69
C ALA A 57 -4.67 -4.11 3.66
N VAL A 58 -5.97 -4.17 3.29
CA VAL A 58 -6.47 -5.09 2.25
C VAL A 58 -6.42 -4.49 0.85
N LYS A 59 -6.02 -3.22 0.73
CA LYS A 59 -5.77 -2.52 -0.54
C LYS A 59 -4.28 -2.47 -0.88
N ALA A 60 -3.41 -3.05 -0.07
CA ALA A 60 -1.97 -3.00 -0.29
C ALA A 60 -1.60 -3.41 -1.72
N TYR A 61 -0.73 -2.64 -2.32
CA TYR A 61 -0.19 -2.83 -3.66
C TYR A 61 1.31 -2.54 -3.64
N ASP A 62 2.01 -3.26 -2.78
CA ASP A 62 3.44 -3.07 -2.61
C ASP A 62 4.19 -3.79 -3.74
N PHE A 63 5.25 -3.17 -4.22
CA PHE A 63 6.12 -3.74 -5.24
C PHE A 63 7.58 -3.31 -5.01
N SER A 64 8.50 -4.07 -5.59
CA SER A 64 9.92 -3.74 -5.50
C SER A 64 10.59 -3.84 -6.85
N PHE A 65 11.71 -3.12 -7.00
CA PHE A 65 12.54 -3.13 -8.19
C PHE A 65 14.02 -3.20 -7.81
N ALA A 66 14.75 -4.14 -8.43
CA ALA A 66 16.17 -4.35 -8.21
C ALA A 66 16.99 -3.67 -9.30
N MET A 67 18.07 -3.01 -8.90
CA MET A 67 19.01 -2.31 -9.77
C MET A 67 20.45 -2.70 -9.42
N GLY A 68 21.36 -2.68 -10.40
CA GLY A 68 22.75 -3.02 -10.14
C GLY A 68 22.99 -4.52 -9.95
N TYR A 69 22.31 -5.33 -10.78
CA TYR A 69 22.55 -6.77 -10.91
C TYR A 69 22.75 -7.13 -12.38
N ASP A 70 23.62 -8.09 -12.64
CA ASP A 70 23.80 -8.66 -13.96
C ASP A 70 22.77 -9.78 -14.28
N ALA A 71 22.89 -10.39 -15.45
CA ALA A 71 21.96 -11.42 -15.89
C ALA A 71 22.03 -12.71 -15.05
N ASP A 72 23.12 -12.95 -14.35
CA ASP A 72 23.33 -14.10 -13.47
C ASP A 72 22.96 -13.80 -12.01
N GLY A 73 22.52 -12.54 -11.74
CA GLY A 73 22.11 -12.07 -10.42
C GLY A 73 23.28 -11.64 -9.53
N ALA A 74 24.47 -11.48 -10.07
CA ALA A 74 25.60 -10.94 -9.33
C ALA A 74 25.50 -9.40 -9.26
N GLU A 75 25.92 -8.84 -8.13
CA GLU A 75 25.96 -7.39 -7.96
C GLU A 75 26.96 -6.74 -8.92
N ILE A 76 26.55 -5.64 -9.52
CA ILE A 76 27.40 -4.76 -10.32
C ILE A 76 27.32 -3.34 -9.81
N ASP A 77 28.38 -2.57 -9.98
CA ASP A 77 28.43 -1.17 -9.63
C ASP A 77 27.28 -0.40 -10.28
N LEU A 78 26.62 0.43 -9.50
CA LEU A 78 25.58 1.31 -10.00
C LEU A 78 26.19 2.40 -10.89
N VAL A 79 25.41 2.82 -11.89
CA VAL A 79 25.73 3.95 -12.76
C VAL A 79 24.51 4.90 -12.84
N VAL A 80 24.73 6.15 -13.14
CA VAL A 80 23.65 7.13 -13.31
C VAL A 80 22.88 6.85 -14.59
N GLN A 81 21.71 6.26 -14.47
CA GLN A 81 20.84 5.89 -15.60
C GLN A 81 19.42 5.50 -15.16
N GLU A 82 18.53 5.29 -16.13
CA GLU A 82 17.30 4.51 -15.94
C GLU A 82 17.64 3.02 -15.97
N TYR A 83 17.20 2.27 -14.94
CA TYR A 83 17.44 0.83 -14.84
C TYR A 83 16.27 0.00 -15.38
N GLY A 84 15.10 0.55 -15.42
CA GLY A 84 13.95 -0.13 -15.97
C GLY A 84 12.64 0.53 -15.58
N TRP A 85 11.56 -0.10 -16.00
CA TRP A 85 10.22 0.44 -15.79
C TRP A 85 9.18 -0.69 -15.71
N LEU A 86 8.03 -0.33 -15.17
CA LEU A 86 6.83 -1.16 -15.17
C LEU A 86 5.62 -0.32 -15.62
N LEU A 87 4.59 -0.99 -16.09
CA LEU A 87 3.30 -0.37 -16.43
C LEU A 87 2.31 -0.67 -15.30
N LEU A 88 1.65 0.35 -14.78
CA LEU A 88 0.65 0.16 -13.73
C LEU A 88 -0.63 -0.43 -14.31
N PRO A 89 -1.14 -1.56 -13.79
CA PRO A 89 -2.40 -2.14 -14.23
C PRO A 89 -3.63 -1.51 -13.56
N ARG A 90 -3.46 -0.64 -12.57
CA ARG A 90 -4.54 -0.02 -11.77
C ARG A 90 -4.09 1.26 -11.10
N ASP A 91 -5.04 2.08 -10.65
CA ASP A 91 -4.78 3.31 -9.91
C ASP A 91 -4.22 2.98 -8.52
N ILE A 92 -3.19 3.73 -8.10
CA ILE A 92 -2.55 3.56 -6.81
C ILE A 92 -2.28 4.89 -6.12
N THR A 93 -2.14 4.82 -4.79
CA THR A 93 -1.57 5.89 -3.98
C THR A 93 -0.27 5.40 -3.36
N PHE A 94 0.85 6.10 -3.58
CA PHE A 94 2.12 5.85 -2.91
C PHE A 94 2.02 6.24 -1.43
N GLU A 95 2.54 5.42 -0.56
CA GLU A 95 2.56 5.65 0.90
C GLU A 95 3.97 5.84 1.42
N ASP A 96 4.94 5.10 0.85
CA ASP A 96 6.33 5.12 1.30
C ASP A 96 7.25 4.52 0.23
N VAL A 97 8.54 4.81 0.33
CA VAL A 97 9.60 4.21 -0.51
C VAL A 97 10.79 3.90 0.39
N LEU A 98 11.35 2.71 0.26
CA LEU A 98 12.51 2.25 1.00
C LEU A 98 13.60 1.81 0.02
N GLY A 99 14.84 2.20 0.29
CA GLY A 99 16.02 1.82 -0.48
C GLY A 99 17.03 1.02 0.37
N TYR A 100 17.61 -0.02 -0.22
CA TYR A 100 18.70 -0.78 0.39
C TYR A 100 19.71 -1.18 -0.68
N ALA A 101 20.99 -0.82 -0.48
CA ALA A 101 22.11 -1.22 -1.32
C ALA A 101 22.92 -2.33 -0.62
N GLU A 102 23.20 -3.42 -1.30
CA GLU A 102 24.03 -4.53 -0.76
C GLU A 102 25.44 -4.04 -0.45
N THR A 103 26.04 -3.28 -1.38
CA THR A 103 27.29 -2.57 -1.15
C THR A 103 27.00 -1.08 -0.94
N ALA A 104 27.41 -0.57 0.22
CA ALA A 104 27.22 0.84 0.59
C ALA A 104 27.99 1.77 -0.36
N PRO A 105 27.41 2.93 -0.77
CA PRO A 105 28.15 3.98 -1.45
C PRO A 105 29.18 4.59 -0.51
N THR A 106 30.29 5.12 -1.04
CA THR A 106 31.25 5.90 -0.25
C THR A 106 31.72 7.15 -0.99
N GLY A 107 32.12 8.16 -0.23
CA GLY A 107 32.59 9.45 -0.75
C GLY A 107 31.47 10.43 -1.11
N ALA A 108 30.31 9.91 -1.56
CA ALA A 108 29.08 10.66 -1.79
C ALA A 108 27.87 9.74 -1.55
N ASN A 109 26.68 10.32 -1.32
CA ASN A 109 25.43 9.59 -1.18
C ASN A 109 25.02 8.96 -2.51
N LEU A 110 24.33 7.82 -2.44
CA LEU A 110 23.61 7.22 -3.56
C LEU A 110 22.19 7.80 -3.58
N ILE A 111 21.80 8.44 -4.68
CA ILE A 111 20.48 9.05 -4.84
C ILE A 111 19.74 8.33 -5.95
N PHE A 112 18.50 7.95 -5.67
CA PHE A 112 17.64 7.30 -6.65
C PHE A 112 16.32 8.05 -6.83
N ASP A 113 15.61 7.77 -7.92
CA ASP A 113 14.39 8.47 -8.31
C ASP A 113 13.38 7.48 -8.90
N ILE A 114 12.12 7.72 -8.62
CA ILE A 114 10.99 7.05 -9.26
C ILE A 114 10.22 8.09 -10.04
N ARG A 115 9.90 7.76 -11.29
CA ARG A 115 9.21 8.70 -12.19
C ARG A 115 7.94 8.10 -12.76
N ILE A 116 6.90 8.94 -12.86
CA ILE A 116 5.67 8.65 -13.59
C ILE A 116 5.76 9.34 -14.94
N ASN A 117 5.73 8.59 -16.04
CA ASN A 117 5.78 9.11 -17.40
C ASN A 117 6.96 10.08 -17.61
N GLY A 118 8.11 9.82 -16.97
CA GLY A 118 9.32 10.62 -17.05
C GLY A 118 9.44 11.77 -16.05
N THR A 119 8.41 12.04 -15.23
CA THR A 119 8.42 13.08 -14.21
C THR A 119 8.62 12.45 -12.82
N THR A 120 9.57 13.00 -12.03
CA THR A 120 9.81 12.55 -10.66
C THR A 120 8.57 12.68 -9.77
N ILE A 121 8.37 11.71 -8.88
CA ILE A 121 7.29 11.77 -7.87
C ILE A 121 7.74 12.47 -6.58
N PHE A 122 8.97 12.90 -6.49
CA PHE A 122 9.54 13.49 -5.29
C PHE A 122 9.83 15.00 -5.44
N SER A 123 9.70 15.72 -4.36
CA SER A 123 10.27 17.05 -4.16
C SER A 123 11.64 16.98 -3.45
N THR A 124 11.86 15.93 -2.65
CA THR A 124 13.16 15.55 -2.09
C THR A 124 13.39 14.09 -2.44
N LEU A 125 14.44 13.81 -3.20
CA LEU A 125 14.76 12.45 -3.65
C LEU A 125 15.20 11.56 -2.48
N PRO A 126 14.87 10.27 -2.50
CA PRO A 126 15.42 9.31 -1.54
C PRO A 126 16.91 9.11 -1.77
N GLU A 127 17.66 8.98 -0.67
CA GLU A 127 19.11 8.79 -0.70
C GLU A 127 19.58 7.77 0.33
N ILE A 128 20.69 7.14 0.04
CA ILE A 128 21.45 6.28 0.95
C ILE A 128 22.74 7.02 1.25
N ASP A 129 22.94 7.35 2.51
CA ASP A 129 24.14 8.06 2.97
C ASP A 129 25.43 7.30 2.68
N ALA A 130 26.50 8.04 2.41
CA ALA A 130 27.84 7.46 2.25
C ALA A 130 28.24 6.64 3.48
N GLY A 131 28.51 5.36 3.27
CA GLY A 131 28.83 4.38 4.31
C GLY A 131 27.60 3.67 4.91
N SER A 132 26.38 3.99 4.48
CA SER A 132 25.15 3.29 4.86
C SER A 132 24.70 2.33 3.75
N ASN A 133 24.00 1.26 4.14
CA ASN A 133 23.32 0.38 3.19
C ASN A 133 21.83 0.72 3.01
N ALA A 134 21.20 1.37 4.00
CA ALA A 134 19.80 1.72 3.98
C ALA A 134 19.62 3.22 3.71
N ASP A 135 18.50 3.59 3.09
CA ASP A 135 18.11 4.96 2.92
C ASP A 135 17.82 5.64 4.27
N ASP A 136 17.90 6.95 4.32
CA ASP A 136 17.69 7.75 5.53
C ASP A 136 16.22 8.09 5.79
N ASN A 137 15.32 7.60 4.90
CA ASN A 137 13.87 7.86 4.92
C ASN A 137 13.51 9.36 4.95
N ASN A 138 14.32 10.19 4.28
CA ASN A 138 14.20 11.65 4.23
C ASN A 138 13.53 12.17 2.94
N HIS A 139 13.00 11.28 2.11
CA HIS A 139 12.33 11.65 0.86
C HIS A 139 10.99 12.34 1.12
N VAL A 140 10.60 13.21 0.21
CA VAL A 140 9.31 13.92 0.24
C VAL A 140 8.63 13.78 -1.12
N PHE A 141 7.41 13.25 -1.12
CA PHE A 141 6.60 13.18 -2.33
C PHE A 141 6.12 14.56 -2.79
N SER A 142 6.21 14.83 -4.08
CA SER A 142 5.48 15.92 -4.77
C SER A 142 4.18 15.38 -5.39
N THR A 143 4.15 14.08 -5.72
CA THR A 143 3.00 13.39 -6.31
C THR A 143 2.82 12.06 -5.59
N THR A 144 1.62 11.83 -5.06
CA THR A 144 1.30 10.60 -4.30
C THR A 144 0.38 9.65 -5.04
N THR A 145 -0.07 9.96 -6.26
CA THR A 145 -1.01 9.13 -7.02
C THR A 145 -0.49 8.83 -8.40
N ALA A 146 -0.81 7.64 -8.91
CA ALA A 146 -0.59 7.24 -10.28
C ALA A 146 -1.79 6.45 -10.81
N SER A 147 -2.05 6.56 -12.11
CA SER A 147 -3.21 5.95 -12.77
C SER A 147 -2.85 4.66 -13.51
N ALA A 148 -3.85 3.82 -13.72
CA ALA A 148 -3.71 2.67 -14.61
C ALA A 148 -3.22 3.10 -16.00
N GLY A 149 -2.20 2.41 -16.50
CA GLY A 149 -1.55 2.75 -17.77
C GLY A 149 -0.35 3.69 -17.63
N ASP A 150 -0.08 4.25 -16.45
CA ASP A 150 1.13 5.04 -16.23
C ASP A 150 2.38 4.14 -16.24
N ARG A 151 3.46 4.67 -16.82
CA ARG A 151 4.78 4.08 -16.83
C ARG A 151 5.56 4.54 -15.60
N ILE A 152 5.87 3.62 -14.71
CA ILE A 152 6.74 3.89 -13.55
C ILE A 152 8.15 3.47 -13.91
N SER A 153 9.12 4.39 -13.83
CA SER A 153 10.52 4.09 -14.11
C SER A 153 11.42 4.37 -12.91
N PHE A 154 12.50 3.58 -12.81
CA PHE A 154 13.44 3.59 -11.70
C PHE A 154 14.79 4.08 -12.21
N HIS A 155 15.34 5.06 -11.52
CA HIS A 155 16.57 5.75 -11.93
C HIS A 155 17.55 5.83 -10.76
N VAL A 156 18.83 5.76 -11.06
CA VAL A 156 19.89 6.25 -10.19
C VAL A 156 20.32 7.61 -10.75
N THR A 157 20.33 8.63 -9.90
CA THR A 157 20.65 10.02 -10.27
C THR A 157 22.00 10.46 -9.72
N GLN A 158 22.51 9.80 -8.67
CA GLN A 158 23.86 10.01 -8.13
C GLN A 158 24.36 8.68 -7.56
N ILE A 159 25.65 8.46 -7.64
CA ILE A 159 26.36 7.33 -7.06
C ILE A 159 27.44 7.80 -6.09
N GLY A 160 27.94 6.89 -5.26
CA GLY A 160 29.12 7.17 -4.43
C GLY A 160 30.33 7.57 -5.30
N SER A 161 31.10 8.54 -4.83
CA SER A 161 32.24 9.08 -5.62
C SER A 161 33.51 8.22 -5.49
N THR A 162 33.62 7.37 -4.47
CA THR A 162 34.74 6.44 -4.24
C THR A 162 34.31 5.00 -4.49
N VAL A 163 33.19 4.57 -3.89
CA VAL A 163 32.49 3.31 -4.20
C VAL A 163 31.10 3.69 -4.66
N ALA A 164 30.72 3.28 -5.85
CA ALA A 164 29.44 3.66 -6.45
C ALA A 164 28.23 3.22 -5.62
N GLY A 165 28.35 2.08 -4.95
CA GLY A 165 27.26 1.27 -4.42
C GLY A 165 26.82 0.21 -5.45
N SER A 166 26.31 -0.92 -5.02
CA SER A 166 25.80 -1.99 -5.88
C SER A 166 24.57 -2.67 -5.27
N GLY A 167 23.84 -3.41 -6.08
CA GLY A 167 22.73 -4.22 -5.60
C GLY A 167 21.63 -3.41 -4.92
N LEU A 168 21.15 -2.31 -5.52
CA LEU A 168 20.10 -1.47 -4.95
C LEU A 168 18.72 -2.12 -5.13
N MET A 169 18.06 -2.41 -4.01
CA MET A 169 16.66 -2.79 -3.95
C MET A 169 15.82 -1.59 -3.53
N VAL A 170 14.82 -1.26 -4.32
CA VAL A 170 13.83 -0.23 -3.99
C VAL A 170 12.48 -0.91 -3.75
N ALA A 171 11.94 -0.77 -2.55
CA ALA A 171 10.61 -1.22 -2.20
C ALA A 171 9.64 -0.03 -2.15
N VAL A 172 8.53 -0.15 -2.84
CA VAL A 172 7.47 0.87 -2.90
C VAL A 172 6.27 0.35 -2.15
N LYS A 173 5.89 1.06 -1.10
CA LYS A 173 4.65 0.82 -0.37
C LYS A 173 3.54 1.65 -1.00
N ALA A 174 2.50 0.99 -1.45
CA ALA A 174 1.38 1.62 -2.11
C ALA A 174 0.06 0.92 -1.78
N ARG A 175 -1.05 1.57 -2.11
CA ARG A 175 -2.39 0.97 -2.00
C ARG A 175 -3.20 1.26 -3.26
N GLN A 176 -4.17 0.42 -3.55
CA GLN A 176 -5.18 0.68 -4.56
C GLN A 176 -6.12 1.82 -4.12
N THR A 177 -6.47 2.67 -5.07
CA THR A 177 -7.38 3.80 -4.85
C THR A 177 -8.79 3.44 -5.25
#